data_1bb40ae3f3263e7a2fda32ee1f596121
#
_entry.id   1bb40ae3f3263e7a2fda32ee1f596121
#
_cell.length_a   1.000
_cell.length_b   1.000
_cell.length_c   1.000
_cell.angle_alpha   90.00
_cell.angle_beta   90.00
_cell.angle_gamma   90.00
#
_symmetry.space_group_name_H-M   'P 1'
#
loop_
_entity.id
_entity.type
_entity.pdbx_description
1 polymer ?
#
loop_
_entity_poly.entity_id
_entity_poly.type
_entity_poly.pdbx_seq_one_letter_code
_entity_poly.pdbx_strand_id
1 'polypeptide(L)'
;MQRLLPFAFSALLPRNVHEAIAGISIFFRDLCSRVVTEEGINNLKTNAPVSMCNLEKIFPPSFFDVMEHLAIHLARELKLGGPVQYRWMYIFERYMHHLKKMVKNQSRLEGSIVAQVINEETAIFAENYFPPEVHTKHRRPARHDDRGERATYHVTVPSMFKEIGRLSGKFTNRKLTDIEHAHLQTYLLTNCEDVLQYESVYMAELRMTHRHATEDELQQLRDNGFAVWLRSYVNDGLARGFVFDDWIREFVQGPNYVVKSYPKFCTRGYAFTRKGHSKTTYDAGVSSFSGDDVYYGNIKEILEIQFPGMVGLRCVVFYCDWYDTTPDRGVKIDAFGVTSVHSRRKLQYYDPFILGSQADQVCQSIHNFLPI
;
A
#
# COMPACT_ATOMS: atom_id res chain seq x y z
N MET A 1 -13.00 -8.87 -11.24
CA MET A 1 -14.43 -9.09 -11.05
C MET A 1 -14.76 -9.53 -9.62
N GLN A 2 -14.30 -10.68 -9.12
CA GLN A 2 -14.66 -11.27 -7.81
C GLN A 2 -14.54 -10.35 -6.58
N ARG A 3 -13.65 -9.36 -6.58
CA ARG A 3 -13.45 -8.42 -5.46
C ARG A 3 -13.95 -7.01 -5.75
N LEU A 4 -13.95 -6.60 -7.02
CA LEU A 4 -14.24 -5.22 -7.40
C LEU A 4 -15.72 -4.95 -7.68
N LEU A 5 -16.50 -5.98 -8.12
CA LEU A 5 -17.91 -5.78 -8.42
C LEU A 5 -18.75 -5.33 -7.23
N PRO A 6 -18.67 -5.95 -6.04
CA PRO A 6 -19.41 -5.49 -4.88
C PRO A 6 -19.10 -4.03 -4.53
N PHE A 7 -17.81 -3.66 -4.62
CA PHE A 7 -17.38 -2.31 -4.34
C PHE A 7 -17.85 -1.30 -5.40
N ALA A 8 -17.68 -1.63 -6.69
CA ALA A 8 -18.03 -0.71 -7.78
C ALA A 8 -19.53 -0.37 -7.83
N PHE A 9 -20.39 -1.31 -7.44
CA PHE A 9 -21.83 -1.16 -7.53
C PHE A 9 -22.51 -0.80 -6.21
N SER A 10 -21.78 -0.68 -5.10
CA SER A 10 -22.35 -0.42 -3.77
C SER A 10 -23.19 0.85 -3.68
N ALA A 11 -22.82 1.92 -4.43
CA ALA A 11 -23.53 3.19 -4.44
C ALA A 11 -24.41 3.40 -5.68
N LEU A 12 -24.39 2.49 -6.65
CA LEU A 12 -25.09 2.66 -7.93
C LEU A 12 -26.39 1.86 -7.99
N LEU A 13 -26.48 0.77 -7.24
CA LEU A 13 -27.60 -0.16 -7.32
C LEU A 13 -28.45 -0.14 -6.05
N PRO A 14 -29.75 -0.43 -6.17
CA PRO A 14 -30.60 -0.71 -5.01
C PRO A 14 -29.99 -1.83 -4.14
N ARG A 15 -30.20 -1.76 -2.84
CA ARG A 15 -29.57 -2.65 -1.88
C ARG A 15 -29.77 -4.14 -2.16
N ASN A 16 -30.99 -4.54 -2.53
CA ASN A 16 -31.32 -5.93 -2.85
C ASN A 16 -30.56 -6.45 -4.08
N VAL A 17 -30.39 -5.60 -5.11
CA VAL A 17 -29.63 -5.94 -6.33
C VAL A 17 -28.15 -6.03 -6.01
N HIS A 18 -27.65 -5.09 -5.24
CA HIS A 18 -26.24 -5.09 -4.80
C HIS A 18 -25.91 -6.33 -3.98
N GLU A 19 -26.74 -6.70 -3.00
CA GLU A 19 -26.55 -7.87 -2.16
C GLU A 19 -26.51 -9.17 -2.97
N ALA A 20 -27.36 -9.31 -3.97
CA ALA A 20 -27.40 -10.49 -4.84
C ALA A 20 -26.11 -10.59 -5.71
N ILE A 21 -25.66 -9.49 -6.31
CA ILE A 21 -24.41 -9.44 -7.09
C ILE A 21 -23.20 -9.66 -6.19
N ALA A 22 -23.21 -9.12 -4.99
CA ALA A 22 -22.15 -9.32 -4.01
C ALA A 22 -22.07 -10.78 -3.57
N GLY A 23 -23.22 -11.43 -3.33
CA GLY A 23 -23.29 -12.85 -2.96
C GLY A 23 -22.60 -13.74 -3.98
N ILE A 24 -22.90 -13.56 -5.27
CA ILE A 24 -22.25 -14.37 -6.33
C ILE A 24 -20.75 -14.03 -6.48
N SER A 25 -20.38 -12.77 -6.26
CA SER A 25 -18.98 -12.36 -6.31
C SER A 25 -18.15 -12.96 -5.16
N ILE A 26 -18.72 -13.04 -3.97
CA ILE A 26 -18.12 -13.71 -2.81
C ILE A 26 -18.01 -15.22 -3.07
N PHE A 27 -19.06 -15.84 -3.59
CA PHE A 27 -19.04 -17.24 -3.97
C PHE A 27 -17.84 -17.56 -4.90
N PHE A 28 -17.64 -16.79 -5.97
CA PHE A 28 -16.52 -17.00 -6.87
C PHE A 28 -15.16 -16.65 -6.24
N ARG A 29 -15.09 -15.68 -5.33
CA ARG A 29 -13.88 -15.36 -4.58
C ARG A 29 -13.43 -16.57 -3.75
N ASP A 30 -14.36 -17.17 -3.01
CA ASP A 30 -14.08 -18.28 -2.10
C ASP A 30 -13.83 -19.57 -2.86
N LEU A 31 -14.56 -19.82 -3.96
CA LEU A 31 -14.32 -20.91 -4.90
C LEU A 31 -12.90 -20.88 -5.48
N CYS A 32 -12.38 -19.68 -5.79
CA CYS A 32 -11.05 -19.47 -6.36
C CYS A 32 -9.97 -19.23 -5.28
N SER A 33 -10.22 -19.58 -4.03
CA SER A 33 -9.22 -19.45 -2.98
C SER A 33 -8.05 -20.44 -3.18
N ARG A 34 -6.84 -20.06 -2.70
CA ARG A 34 -5.67 -20.94 -2.80
C ARG A 34 -5.71 -22.10 -1.82
N VAL A 35 -6.28 -21.84 -0.66
CA VAL A 35 -6.48 -22.84 0.40
C VAL A 35 -7.97 -23.08 0.53
N VAL A 36 -8.36 -24.32 0.47
CA VAL A 36 -9.75 -24.74 0.56
C VAL A 36 -9.88 -25.70 1.73
N THR A 37 -10.75 -25.36 2.67
CA THR A 37 -11.09 -26.20 3.82
C THR A 37 -12.40 -26.95 3.56
N GLU A 38 -12.62 -28.06 4.26
CA GLU A 38 -13.88 -28.82 4.14
C GLU A 38 -15.10 -28.00 4.60
N GLU A 39 -14.92 -27.19 5.63
CA GLU A 39 -15.92 -26.23 6.08
C GLU A 39 -16.24 -25.18 5.01
N GLY A 40 -15.21 -24.62 4.36
CA GLY A 40 -15.36 -23.70 3.23
C GLY A 40 -16.14 -24.29 2.07
N ILE A 41 -15.88 -25.55 1.73
CA ILE A 41 -16.66 -26.27 0.69
C ILE A 41 -18.14 -26.43 1.08
N ASN A 42 -18.41 -26.79 2.33
CA ASN A 42 -19.77 -26.94 2.82
C ASN A 42 -20.53 -25.61 2.79
N ASN A 43 -19.87 -24.52 3.18
CA ASN A 43 -20.42 -23.16 3.10
C ASN A 43 -20.71 -22.75 1.65
N LEU A 44 -19.80 -23.03 0.72
CA LEU A 44 -20.03 -22.79 -0.71
C LEU A 44 -21.23 -23.59 -1.24
N LYS A 45 -21.34 -24.87 -0.87
CA LYS A 45 -22.45 -25.73 -1.27
C LYS A 45 -23.82 -25.23 -0.78
N THR A 46 -23.86 -24.67 0.43
CA THR A 46 -25.08 -24.13 1.02
C THR A 46 -25.45 -22.76 0.44
N ASN A 47 -24.45 -21.91 0.21
CA ASN A 47 -24.65 -20.53 -0.21
C ASN A 47 -24.88 -20.36 -1.72
N ALA A 48 -24.38 -21.27 -2.56
CA ALA A 48 -24.54 -21.17 -4.01
C ALA A 48 -26.02 -21.15 -4.44
N PRO A 49 -26.90 -22.11 -4.01
CA PRO A 49 -28.30 -22.05 -4.36
C PRO A 49 -29.00 -20.78 -3.85
N VAL A 50 -28.68 -20.33 -2.63
CA VAL A 50 -29.28 -19.13 -2.05
C VAL A 50 -28.93 -17.90 -2.89
N SER A 51 -27.67 -17.78 -3.31
CA SER A 51 -27.21 -16.67 -4.17
C SER A 51 -27.93 -16.70 -5.53
N MET A 52 -28.12 -17.89 -6.12
CA MET A 52 -28.84 -18.04 -7.38
C MET A 52 -30.32 -17.65 -7.23
N CYS A 53 -31.00 -18.13 -6.18
CA CYS A 53 -32.39 -17.73 -5.91
C CYS A 53 -32.57 -16.22 -5.69
N ASN A 54 -31.57 -15.57 -5.08
CA ASN A 54 -31.63 -14.11 -4.92
C ASN A 54 -31.48 -13.38 -6.26
N LEU A 55 -30.68 -13.89 -7.18
CA LEU A 55 -30.62 -13.36 -8.55
C LEU A 55 -31.93 -13.59 -9.32
N GLU A 56 -32.53 -14.77 -9.19
CA GLU A 56 -33.80 -15.12 -9.85
C GLU A 56 -34.96 -14.23 -9.41
N LYS A 57 -34.96 -13.72 -8.17
CA LYS A 57 -35.96 -12.76 -7.69
C LYS A 57 -35.84 -11.37 -8.34
N ILE A 58 -34.70 -11.08 -8.95
CA ILE A 58 -34.36 -9.73 -9.44
C ILE A 58 -34.34 -9.69 -10.97
N PHE A 59 -33.74 -10.70 -11.59
CA PHE A 59 -33.52 -10.76 -13.03
C PHE A 59 -34.62 -11.58 -13.74
N PRO A 60 -35.00 -11.24 -14.97
CA PRO A 60 -35.98 -11.98 -15.72
C PRO A 60 -35.47 -13.36 -16.09
N PRO A 61 -36.36 -14.36 -16.35
CA PRO A 61 -35.96 -15.72 -16.71
C PRO A 61 -35.01 -15.82 -17.91
N SER A 62 -35.11 -14.89 -18.85
CA SER A 62 -34.21 -14.82 -20.02
C SER A 62 -32.74 -14.46 -19.69
N PHE A 63 -32.49 -14.06 -18.46
CA PHE A 63 -31.13 -13.82 -17.98
C PHE A 63 -30.40 -15.14 -17.63
N PHE A 64 -31.13 -16.16 -17.28
CA PHE A 64 -30.59 -17.43 -16.81
C PHE A 64 -30.46 -18.43 -17.94
N ASP A 65 -29.27 -18.97 -18.10
CA ASP A 65 -28.97 -20.07 -18.99
C ASP A 65 -28.30 -21.22 -18.22
N VAL A 66 -27.75 -22.18 -18.96
CA VAL A 66 -27.05 -23.34 -18.39
C VAL A 66 -25.82 -22.94 -17.59
N MET A 67 -25.21 -21.81 -17.93
CA MET A 67 -23.95 -21.36 -17.31
C MET A 67 -24.15 -20.88 -15.87
N GLU A 68 -25.24 -20.18 -15.59
CA GLU A 68 -25.59 -19.75 -14.23
C GLU A 68 -25.91 -20.96 -13.36
N HIS A 69 -26.66 -21.93 -13.88
CA HIS A 69 -26.99 -23.18 -13.18
C HIS A 69 -25.73 -23.97 -12.78
N LEU A 70 -24.69 -23.96 -13.60
CA LEU A 70 -23.44 -24.66 -13.31
C LEU A 70 -22.78 -24.19 -12.01
N ALA A 71 -23.00 -22.96 -11.57
CA ALA A 71 -22.45 -22.45 -10.33
C ALA A 71 -22.82 -23.32 -9.12
N ILE A 72 -24.00 -23.92 -9.09
CA ILE A 72 -24.45 -24.80 -8.01
C ILE A 72 -23.58 -26.06 -7.92
N HIS A 73 -23.08 -26.57 -9.06
CA HIS A 73 -22.26 -27.78 -9.10
C HIS A 73 -20.78 -27.54 -8.78
N LEU A 74 -20.29 -26.30 -8.89
CA LEU A 74 -18.87 -25.96 -8.73
C LEU A 74 -18.34 -26.30 -7.33
N ALA A 75 -19.15 -26.22 -6.29
CA ALA A 75 -18.73 -26.61 -4.95
C ALA A 75 -18.41 -28.10 -4.84
N ARG A 76 -19.17 -28.96 -5.56
CA ARG A 76 -18.89 -30.40 -5.65
C ARG A 76 -17.62 -30.65 -6.46
N GLU A 77 -17.47 -29.96 -7.58
CA GLU A 77 -16.28 -30.06 -8.42
C GLU A 77 -15.02 -29.65 -7.68
N LEU A 78 -15.12 -28.63 -6.81
CA LEU A 78 -14.04 -28.18 -5.94
C LEU A 78 -13.59 -29.27 -4.96
N LYS A 79 -14.57 -30.02 -4.39
CA LYS A 79 -14.30 -31.17 -3.50
C LYS A 79 -13.59 -32.31 -4.23
N LEU A 80 -13.95 -32.58 -5.47
CA LEU A 80 -13.41 -33.69 -6.27
C LEU A 80 -12.03 -33.34 -6.87
N GLY A 81 -11.88 -32.13 -7.36
CA GLY A 81 -10.70 -31.71 -8.15
C GLY A 81 -9.72 -30.81 -7.45
N GLY A 82 -10.00 -30.41 -6.20
CA GLY A 82 -9.17 -29.45 -5.46
C GLY A 82 -9.24 -28.03 -6.00
N PRO A 83 -8.35 -27.11 -5.53
CA PRO A 83 -8.41 -25.69 -5.85
C PRO A 83 -8.40 -25.42 -7.34
N VAL A 84 -9.34 -24.61 -7.81
CA VAL A 84 -9.61 -24.35 -9.23
C VAL A 84 -8.39 -23.76 -9.95
N GLN A 85 -7.56 -22.97 -9.24
CA GLN A 85 -6.39 -22.29 -9.81
C GLN A 85 -5.36 -23.25 -10.41
N TYR A 86 -5.27 -24.49 -9.93
CA TYR A 86 -4.29 -25.46 -10.40
C TYR A 86 -4.77 -26.28 -11.60
N ARG A 87 -6.03 -26.11 -12.01
CA ARG A 87 -6.65 -26.88 -13.11
C ARG A 87 -7.42 -26.05 -14.12
N TRP A 88 -7.52 -24.71 -13.95
CA TRP A 88 -8.19 -23.87 -14.93
C TRP A 88 -7.35 -23.68 -16.21
N MET A 89 -8.03 -23.50 -17.30
CA MET A 89 -7.42 -23.47 -18.63
C MET A 89 -6.98 -22.08 -19.08
N TYR A 90 -7.13 -21.02 -18.27
CA TYR A 90 -6.82 -19.64 -18.67
C TYR A 90 -5.38 -19.43 -19.16
N ILE A 91 -4.42 -20.18 -18.60
CA ILE A 91 -3.02 -20.08 -19.04
C ILE A 91 -2.90 -20.53 -20.48
N PHE A 92 -3.53 -21.68 -20.81
CA PHE A 92 -3.53 -22.24 -22.16
C PHE A 92 -4.33 -21.37 -23.13
N GLU A 93 -5.49 -20.84 -22.73
CA GLU A 93 -6.28 -19.93 -23.55
C GLU A 93 -5.50 -18.66 -23.90
N ARG A 94 -4.81 -18.06 -22.94
CA ARG A 94 -3.94 -16.89 -23.19
C ARG A 94 -2.80 -17.24 -24.12
N TYR A 95 -2.18 -18.38 -23.93
CA TYR A 95 -1.10 -18.83 -24.80
C TYR A 95 -1.59 -19.11 -26.21
N MET A 96 -2.71 -19.80 -26.36
CA MET A 96 -3.37 -20.02 -27.66
C MET A 96 -3.75 -18.72 -28.36
N HIS A 97 -4.24 -17.72 -27.60
CA HIS A 97 -4.50 -16.39 -28.14
C HIS A 97 -3.21 -15.71 -28.63
N HIS A 98 -2.11 -15.86 -27.89
CA HIS A 98 -0.81 -15.37 -28.31
C HIS A 98 -0.34 -16.06 -29.60
N LEU A 99 -0.40 -17.38 -29.69
CA LEU A 99 -0.08 -18.14 -30.88
C LEU A 99 -0.96 -17.75 -32.09
N LYS A 100 -2.26 -17.55 -31.87
CA LYS A 100 -3.18 -17.09 -32.93
C LYS A 100 -2.76 -15.74 -33.53
N LYS A 101 -2.22 -14.83 -32.73
CA LYS A 101 -1.70 -13.54 -33.21
C LYS A 101 -0.40 -13.66 -34.00
N MET A 102 0.35 -14.76 -33.85
CA MET A 102 1.57 -15.04 -34.59
C MET A 102 1.32 -15.53 -36.01
N VAL A 103 0.09 -15.99 -36.30
CA VAL A 103 -0.27 -16.48 -37.62
C VAL A 103 -0.31 -15.35 -38.64
N LYS A 104 0.67 -15.29 -39.55
CA LYS A 104 0.71 -14.34 -40.65
C LYS A 104 0.17 -14.94 -41.95
N ASN A 105 0.37 -16.24 -42.16
CA ASN A 105 -0.09 -16.95 -43.34
C ASN A 105 -1.05 -18.08 -42.91
N GLN A 106 -2.31 -17.93 -43.25
CA GLN A 106 -3.35 -18.90 -42.88
C GLN A 106 -3.22 -20.24 -43.65
N SER A 107 -2.55 -20.24 -44.79
CA SER A 107 -2.31 -21.48 -45.54
C SER A 107 -1.16 -22.31 -44.99
N ARG A 108 -0.33 -21.74 -44.08
CA ARG A 108 0.81 -22.43 -43.42
C ARG A 108 0.85 -22.05 -41.95
N LEU A 109 -0.11 -22.48 -41.21
CA LEU A 109 -0.32 -22.13 -39.79
C LEU A 109 0.89 -22.49 -38.92
N GLU A 110 1.30 -23.78 -38.99
CA GLU A 110 2.38 -24.30 -38.18
C GLU A 110 3.70 -23.58 -38.48
N GLY A 111 4.04 -23.42 -39.76
CA GLY A 111 5.25 -22.71 -40.16
C GLY A 111 5.27 -21.25 -39.71
N SER A 112 4.12 -20.57 -39.73
CA SER A 112 4.00 -19.19 -39.25
C SER A 112 4.21 -19.11 -37.73
N ILE A 113 3.65 -20.04 -36.96
CA ILE A 113 3.77 -20.11 -35.50
C ILE A 113 5.21 -20.42 -35.12
N VAL A 114 5.80 -21.48 -35.69
CA VAL A 114 7.17 -21.91 -35.39
C VAL A 114 8.18 -20.79 -35.69
N ALA A 115 8.08 -20.15 -36.85
CA ALA A 115 8.98 -19.07 -37.20
C ALA A 115 8.90 -17.88 -36.22
N GLN A 116 7.70 -17.55 -35.71
CA GLN A 116 7.55 -16.47 -34.76
C GLN A 116 8.02 -16.86 -33.34
N VAL A 117 7.77 -18.10 -32.90
CA VAL A 117 8.27 -18.63 -31.62
C VAL A 117 9.80 -18.60 -31.60
N ILE A 118 10.45 -19.11 -32.66
CA ILE A 118 11.90 -19.08 -32.78
C ILE A 118 12.42 -17.66 -32.75
N ASN A 119 11.80 -16.72 -33.46
CA ASN A 119 12.19 -15.32 -33.43
C ASN A 119 12.06 -14.70 -32.04
N GLU A 120 10.99 -15.01 -31.30
CA GLU A 120 10.76 -14.51 -29.95
C GLU A 120 11.79 -15.08 -28.97
N GLU A 121 12.04 -16.40 -29.02
CA GLU A 121 13.06 -17.04 -28.18
C GLU A 121 14.47 -16.52 -28.50
N THR A 122 14.80 -16.36 -29.76
CA THR A 122 16.08 -15.78 -30.20
C THR A 122 16.23 -14.35 -29.69
N ALA A 123 15.18 -13.54 -29.75
CA ALA A 123 15.19 -12.16 -29.23
C ALA A 123 15.40 -12.14 -27.71
N ILE A 124 14.66 -12.98 -26.95
CA ILE A 124 14.81 -13.10 -25.50
C ILE A 124 16.24 -13.54 -25.14
N PHE A 125 16.80 -14.52 -25.88
CA PHE A 125 18.17 -14.97 -25.66
C PHE A 125 19.17 -13.85 -25.95
N ALA A 126 19.02 -13.14 -27.05
CA ALA A 126 19.90 -12.03 -27.43
C ALA A 126 19.87 -10.87 -26.41
N GLU A 127 18.74 -10.64 -25.75
CA GLU A 127 18.61 -9.63 -24.69
C GLU A 127 19.58 -9.84 -23.52
N ASN A 128 20.00 -11.08 -23.26
CA ASN A 128 20.95 -11.38 -22.19
C ASN A 128 22.36 -10.83 -22.45
N TYR A 129 22.66 -10.51 -23.71
CA TYR A 129 23.95 -9.95 -24.13
C TYR A 129 23.94 -8.41 -24.21
N PHE A 130 22.79 -7.78 -24.07
CA PHE A 130 22.73 -6.33 -24.01
C PHE A 130 23.09 -5.78 -22.63
N PRO A 131 23.75 -4.62 -22.54
CA PRO A 131 23.98 -3.93 -21.28
C PRO A 131 22.66 -3.69 -20.52
N PRO A 132 22.72 -3.65 -19.15
CA PRO A 132 21.50 -3.46 -18.33
C PRO A 132 20.73 -2.17 -18.64
N GLU A 133 21.39 -1.14 -19.16
CA GLU A 133 20.83 0.17 -19.50
C GLU A 133 19.94 0.13 -20.76
N VAL A 134 20.09 -0.92 -21.58
CA VAL A 134 19.31 -1.07 -22.82
C VAL A 134 17.92 -1.60 -22.47
N HIS A 135 16.91 -0.74 -22.66
CA HIS A 135 15.51 -1.12 -22.49
C HIS A 135 15.01 -1.90 -23.70
N THR A 136 14.63 -3.14 -23.48
CA THR A 136 14.04 -4.01 -24.49
C THR A 136 12.56 -4.24 -24.21
N LYS A 137 11.86 -4.94 -25.12
CA LYS A 137 10.44 -5.28 -24.94
C LYS A 137 10.19 -6.09 -23.66
N HIS A 138 11.10 -7.00 -23.30
CA HIS A 138 10.96 -7.92 -22.16
C HIS A 138 11.61 -7.38 -20.87
N ARG A 139 12.62 -6.49 -21.01
CA ARG A 139 13.29 -5.79 -19.90
C ARG A 139 12.70 -4.41 -19.61
N ARG A 140 11.42 -4.23 -19.83
CA ARG A 140 10.77 -2.98 -19.42
C ARG A 140 10.69 -2.94 -17.92
N PRO A 141 11.11 -1.84 -17.29
CA PRO A 141 10.92 -1.66 -15.86
C PRO A 141 9.43 -1.79 -15.53
N ALA A 142 9.12 -2.41 -14.40
CA ALA A 142 7.75 -2.48 -13.91
C ALA A 142 7.15 -1.08 -13.86
N ARG A 143 5.85 -0.95 -14.13
CA ARG A 143 5.15 0.35 -14.21
C ARG A 143 5.38 1.24 -12.98
N HIS A 144 5.61 0.65 -11.83
CA HIS A 144 5.89 1.30 -10.56
C HIS A 144 7.22 0.79 -10.00
N ASP A 145 8.24 0.73 -10.88
CA ASP A 145 9.58 0.35 -10.47
C ASP A 145 10.12 1.42 -9.51
N ASP A 146 10.39 0.95 -8.31
CA ASP A 146 10.95 1.70 -7.20
C ASP A 146 12.48 1.50 -7.09
N ARG A 147 13.11 0.85 -8.09
CA ARG A 147 14.56 0.79 -8.24
C ARG A 147 15.14 2.19 -8.51
N GLY A 148 14.75 3.14 -7.63
CA GLY A 148 15.41 4.41 -7.50
C GLY A 148 16.84 4.18 -7.02
N GLU A 149 17.67 5.18 -7.15
CA GLU A 149 19.00 5.20 -6.56
C GLU A 149 18.91 4.71 -5.11
N ARG A 150 19.44 3.53 -4.84
CA ARG A 150 19.75 3.16 -3.47
C ARG A 150 20.80 4.16 -3.02
N ALA A 151 20.50 4.94 -1.99
CA ALA A 151 21.49 5.82 -1.43
C ALA A 151 22.66 4.96 -0.96
N THR A 152 23.76 5.08 -1.64
CA THR A 152 25.03 4.44 -1.24
C THR A 152 25.64 5.35 -0.19
N TYR A 153 25.50 4.97 1.06
CA TYR A 153 26.20 5.63 2.15
C TYR A 153 27.57 4.98 2.34
N HIS A 154 28.57 5.79 2.62
CA HIS A 154 29.91 5.30 2.94
C HIS A 154 30.03 4.74 4.37
N VAL A 155 28.97 4.94 5.17
CA VAL A 155 28.84 4.48 6.55
C VAL A 155 27.56 3.66 6.72
N THR A 156 27.53 2.82 7.74
CA THR A 156 26.30 2.11 8.10
C THR A 156 25.26 3.09 8.61
N VAL A 157 24.08 3.07 8.03
CA VAL A 157 22.95 3.92 8.42
C VAL A 157 21.70 3.06 8.71
N PRO A 158 20.76 3.55 9.52
CA PRO A 158 19.48 2.89 9.77
C PRO A 158 18.70 2.54 8.49
N SER A 159 17.85 1.52 8.59
CA SER A 159 17.04 1.01 7.47
C SER A 159 16.16 2.08 6.83
N MET A 160 15.59 2.99 7.61
CA MET A 160 14.73 4.07 7.15
C MET A 160 15.39 5.01 6.14
N PHE A 161 16.73 5.09 6.12
CA PHE A 161 17.48 5.91 5.18
C PHE A 161 17.96 5.13 3.94
N LYS A 162 17.92 3.79 3.96
CA LYS A 162 18.39 2.94 2.86
C LYS A 162 17.36 2.78 1.75
N GLU A 163 16.08 2.68 2.10
CA GLU A 163 15.00 2.41 1.17
C GLU A 163 14.25 3.69 0.82
N ILE A 164 14.81 4.47 -0.11
CA ILE A 164 14.26 5.78 -0.44
C ILE A 164 13.11 5.70 -1.45
N GLY A 165 12.99 4.64 -2.26
CA GLY A 165 12.06 4.58 -3.37
C GLY A 165 12.40 5.59 -4.48
N ARG A 166 11.43 5.87 -5.38
CA ARG A 166 11.62 6.79 -6.51
C ARG A 166 10.65 7.97 -6.45
N LEU A 167 11.18 9.15 -6.18
CA LEU A 167 10.47 10.40 -6.33
C LEU A 167 10.31 10.75 -7.83
N SER A 168 9.16 11.26 -8.23
CA SER A 168 8.84 11.52 -9.64
C SER A 168 8.05 12.81 -9.81
N GLY A 169 8.33 13.51 -10.92
CA GLY A 169 7.73 14.78 -11.26
C GLY A 169 8.55 15.99 -10.79
N LYS A 170 8.11 17.19 -11.18
CA LYS A 170 8.78 18.45 -10.78
C LYS A 170 8.48 18.74 -9.32
N PHE A 171 9.52 18.90 -8.52
CA PHE A 171 9.38 19.29 -7.12
C PHE A 171 9.21 20.80 -6.93
N THR A 172 8.69 21.16 -5.79
CA THR A 172 8.63 22.54 -5.29
C THR A 172 9.30 22.60 -3.93
N ASN A 173 10.08 23.67 -3.69
CA ASN A 173 10.64 23.89 -2.35
C ASN A 173 9.54 24.41 -1.42
N ARG A 174 9.48 23.82 -0.22
CA ARG A 174 8.57 24.19 0.86
C ARG A 174 9.35 24.46 2.13
N LYS A 175 9.05 25.57 2.81
CA LYS A 175 9.59 25.82 4.12
C LYS A 175 8.63 25.30 5.17
N LEU A 176 9.13 24.47 6.09
CA LEU A 176 8.39 23.98 7.25
C LEU A 176 8.18 25.12 8.25
N THR A 177 7.05 25.13 8.93
CA THR A 177 6.85 25.96 10.12
C THR A 177 7.63 25.37 11.30
N ASP A 178 7.88 26.15 12.34
CA ASP A 178 8.61 25.66 13.53
C ASP A 178 7.89 24.49 14.20
N ILE A 179 6.56 24.53 14.22
CA ILE A 179 5.71 23.44 14.76
C ILE A 179 5.84 22.18 13.91
N GLU A 180 5.71 22.29 12.60
CA GLU A 180 5.86 21.15 11.68
C GLU A 180 7.26 20.55 11.75
N HIS A 181 8.28 21.40 11.85
CA HIS A 181 9.68 20.96 11.97
C HIS A 181 9.90 20.16 13.25
N ALA A 182 9.41 20.67 14.40
CA ALA A 182 9.53 19.99 15.68
C ALA A 182 8.78 18.63 15.68
N HIS A 183 7.55 18.60 15.19
CA HIS A 183 6.79 17.36 15.06
C HIS A 183 7.48 16.35 14.13
N LEU A 184 7.97 16.81 12.97
CA LEU A 184 8.67 15.94 12.03
C LEU A 184 9.94 15.36 12.64
N GLN A 185 10.71 16.16 13.36
CA GLN A 185 11.92 15.70 14.03
C GLN A 185 11.61 14.65 15.08
N THR A 186 10.62 14.89 15.94
CA THR A 186 10.18 13.91 16.95
C THR A 186 9.70 12.64 16.29
N TYR A 187 8.83 12.74 15.26
CA TYR A 187 8.34 11.60 14.50
C TYR A 187 9.47 10.72 13.94
N LEU A 188 10.47 11.34 13.30
CA LEU A 188 11.58 10.61 12.72
C LEU A 188 12.44 9.92 13.78
N LEU A 189 12.68 10.57 14.92
CA LEU A 189 13.45 10.00 16.01
C LEU A 189 12.74 8.82 16.67
N THR A 190 11.44 8.91 16.91
CA THR A 190 10.64 7.85 17.56
C THR A 190 10.33 6.67 16.63
N ASN A 191 10.44 6.85 15.30
CA ASN A 191 10.27 5.79 14.31
C ASN A 191 11.60 5.20 13.80
N CYS A 192 12.72 5.51 14.42
CA CYS A 192 14.02 4.95 14.11
C CYS A 192 14.40 3.88 15.15
N GLU A 193 14.40 2.60 14.74
CA GLU A 193 14.70 1.47 15.63
C GLU A 193 16.04 1.62 16.37
N ASP A 194 17.06 2.13 15.68
CA ASP A 194 18.39 2.33 16.25
C ASP A 194 18.43 3.45 17.33
N VAL A 195 17.39 4.28 17.42
CA VAL A 195 17.26 5.37 18.42
C VAL A 195 16.44 4.94 19.63
N LEU A 196 15.64 3.88 19.56
CA LEU A 196 14.76 3.41 20.65
C LEU A 196 15.51 3.16 21.97
N GLN A 197 16.77 2.74 21.92
CA GLN A 197 17.61 2.58 23.10
C GLN A 197 17.77 3.89 23.87
N TYR A 198 17.94 5.01 23.20
CA TYR A 198 18.06 6.36 23.82
C TYR A 198 16.71 6.85 24.33
N GLU A 199 15.64 6.57 23.62
CA GLU A 199 14.27 6.85 24.09
C GLU A 199 13.99 6.15 25.41
N SER A 200 14.38 4.89 25.54
CA SER A 200 14.23 4.12 26.79
C SER A 200 14.98 4.75 27.96
N VAL A 201 16.18 5.29 27.73
CA VAL A 201 16.95 6.03 28.75
C VAL A 201 16.22 7.29 29.16
N TYR A 202 15.77 8.09 28.18
CA TYR A 202 15.03 9.33 28.45
C TYR A 202 13.73 9.10 29.21
N MET A 203 12.96 8.07 28.83
CA MET A 203 11.73 7.69 29.52
C MET A 203 11.99 7.27 30.97
N ALA A 204 13.11 6.58 31.24
CA ALA A 204 13.50 6.23 32.61
C ALA A 204 13.82 7.48 33.44
N GLU A 205 14.53 8.46 32.88
CA GLU A 205 14.79 9.75 33.52
C GLU A 205 13.51 10.55 33.79
N LEU A 206 12.58 10.58 32.83
CA LEU A 206 11.28 11.23 32.99
C LEU A 206 10.47 10.61 34.14
N ARG A 207 10.41 9.28 34.23
CA ARG A 207 9.70 8.55 35.30
C ARG A 207 10.32 8.81 36.68
N MET A 208 11.64 8.98 36.76
CA MET A 208 12.30 9.36 38.00
C MET A 208 11.98 10.77 38.43
N THR A 209 11.91 11.70 37.47
CA THR A 209 11.69 13.14 37.71
C THR A 209 10.21 13.44 37.96
N HIS A 210 9.31 12.76 37.25
CA HIS A 210 7.86 12.98 37.27
C HIS A 210 7.11 11.77 37.83
N ARG A 211 7.37 11.42 39.10
CA ARG A 211 6.87 10.18 39.76
C ARG A 211 5.35 10.03 39.81
N HIS A 212 4.61 11.13 39.67
CA HIS A 212 3.15 11.16 39.74
C HIS A 212 2.47 11.40 38.39
N ALA A 213 3.24 11.52 37.32
CA ALA A 213 2.69 11.72 35.98
C ALA A 213 2.03 10.44 35.45
N THR A 214 0.92 10.62 34.75
CA THR A 214 0.25 9.53 34.01
C THR A 214 1.07 9.14 32.80
N GLU A 215 0.82 7.98 32.22
CA GLU A 215 1.55 7.52 31.04
C GLU A 215 1.32 8.47 29.85
N ASP A 216 0.10 9.03 29.71
CA ASP A 216 -0.24 10.01 28.67
C ASP A 216 0.57 11.33 28.85
N GLU A 217 0.73 11.80 30.09
CA GLU A 217 1.55 12.96 30.38
C GLU A 217 3.04 12.70 30.13
N LEU A 218 3.53 11.51 30.43
CA LEU A 218 4.90 11.11 30.12
C LEU A 218 5.13 11.05 28.60
N GLN A 219 4.17 10.57 27.81
CA GLN A 219 4.25 10.60 26.36
C GLN A 219 4.28 12.01 25.81
N GLN A 220 3.46 12.93 26.33
CA GLN A 220 3.49 14.34 25.93
C GLN A 220 4.83 15.00 26.27
N LEU A 221 5.41 14.70 27.44
CA LEU A 221 6.74 15.19 27.82
C LEU A 221 7.82 14.62 26.91
N ARG A 222 7.71 13.36 26.53
CA ARG A 222 8.59 12.72 25.54
C ARG A 222 8.53 13.45 24.21
N ASP A 223 7.32 13.62 23.65
CA ASP A 223 7.13 14.21 22.33
C ASP A 223 7.67 15.64 22.26
N ASN A 224 7.58 16.39 23.33
CA ASN A 224 8.07 17.76 23.40
C ASN A 224 9.57 17.87 23.73
N GLY A 225 10.13 16.92 24.46
CA GLY A 225 11.49 17.06 25.03
C GLY A 225 12.55 16.16 24.44
N PHE A 226 12.18 15.01 23.88
CA PHE A 226 13.12 13.97 23.47
C PHE A 226 14.16 14.45 22.44
N ALA A 227 13.74 15.17 21.42
CA ALA A 227 14.65 15.67 20.39
C ALA A 227 15.75 16.61 20.95
N VAL A 228 15.37 17.47 21.87
CA VAL A 228 16.31 18.42 22.53
C VAL A 228 17.24 17.66 23.48
N TRP A 229 16.68 16.75 24.27
CA TRP A 229 17.45 15.93 25.22
C TRP A 229 18.46 15.05 24.46
N LEU A 230 18.06 14.35 23.39
CA LEU A 230 18.95 13.47 22.64
C LEU A 230 20.11 14.25 21.99
N ARG A 231 19.82 15.45 21.45
CA ARG A 231 20.87 16.32 20.92
C ARG A 231 21.88 16.70 22.01
N SER A 232 21.43 17.10 23.20
CA SER A 232 22.30 17.43 24.33
C SER A 232 23.07 16.19 24.80
N TYR A 233 22.41 15.04 24.91
CA TYR A 233 23.03 13.78 25.31
C TYR A 233 24.20 13.39 24.40
N VAL A 234 24.02 13.47 23.09
CA VAL A 234 25.05 13.16 22.10
C VAL A 234 26.20 14.19 22.15
N ASN A 235 25.88 15.48 22.24
CA ASN A 235 26.90 16.53 22.31
C ASN A 235 27.73 16.47 23.60
N ASP A 236 27.10 16.24 24.75
CA ASP A 236 27.77 16.07 26.04
C ASP A 236 28.61 14.77 26.06
N GLY A 237 28.12 13.72 25.45
CA GLY A 237 28.85 12.47 25.29
C GLY A 237 30.11 12.68 24.45
N LEU A 238 30.02 13.37 23.32
CA LEU A 238 31.16 13.72 22.47
C LEU A 238 32.19 14.55 23.24
N ALA A 239 31.75 15.54 24.03
CA ALA A 239 32.63 16.37 24.86
C ALA A 239 33.36 15.52 25.93
N ARG A 240 32.75 14.43 26.38
CA ARG A 240 33.36 13.49 27.35
C ARG A 240 34.19 12.37 26.68
N GLY A 241 34.32 12.39 25.34
CA GLY A 241 35.10 11.44 24.58
C GLY A 241 34.37 10.14 24.21
N PHE A 242 33.04 10.06 24.36
CA PHE A 242 32.25 8.95 23.82
C PHE A 242 32.24 8.98 22.29
N VAL A 243 32.25 7.83 21.68
CA VAL A 243 32.18 7.69 20.22
C VAL A 243 30.74 7.39 19.84
N PHE A 244 30.20 8.20 18.95
CA PHE A 244 28.92 7.99 18.32
C PHE A 244 29.10 7.86 16.80
N ASP A 245 28.24 7.06 16.17
CA ASP A 245 28.23 6.92 14.72
C ASP A 245 27.96 8.27 14.03
N ASP A 246 28.56 8.48 12.86
CA ASP A 246 28.43 9.74 12.14
C ASP A 246 26.99 10.06 11.76
N TRP A 247 26.18 9.04 11.45
CA TRP A 247 24.78 9.21 11.14
C TRP A 247 23.96 9.72 12.33
N ILE A 248 24.25 9.28 13.57
CA ILE A 248 23.60 9.79 14.79
C ILE A 248 23.89 11.28 14.97
N ARG A 249 25.15 11.69 14.80
CA ARG A 249 25.56 13.09 14.93
C ARG A 249 24.80 14.00 13.96
N GLU A 250 24.58 13.53 12.74
CA GLU A 250 23.81 14.25 11.72
C GLU A 250 22.30 14.25 12.06
N PHE A 251 21.77 13.09 12.44
CA PHE A 251 20.35 12.88 12.69
C PHE A 251 19.80 13.73 13.85
N VAL A 252 20.55 13.84 14.94
CA VAL A 252 20.14 14.64 16.12
C VAL A 252 20.09 16.14 15.86
N GLN A 253 20.76 16.65 14.84
CA GLN A 253 20.66 18.07 14.45
C GLN A 253 19.27 18.44 13.93
N GLY A 254 18.52 17.44 13.50
CA GLY A 254 17.21 17.61 12.91
C GLY A 254 17.24 17.86 11.41
N PRO A 255 16.08 17.75 10.75
CA PRO A 255 15.97 17.94 9.30
C PRO A 255 16.14 19.39 8.89
N ASN A 256 16.43 19.62 7.62
CA ASN A 256 16.45 20.96 7.04
C ASN A 256 15.03 21.58 7.05
N TYR A 257 14.94 22.89 7.31
CA TYR A 257 13.66 23.63 7.25
C TYR A 257 13.09 23.72 5.84
N VAL A 258 13.94 23.70 4.82
CA VAL A 258 13.51 23.71 3.43
C VAL A 258 13.53 22.29 2.90
N VAL A 259 12.36 21.79 2.58
CA VAL A 259 12.13 20.43 2.06
C VAL A 259 11.63 20.50 0.62
N LYS A 260 11.81 19.40 -0.12
CA LYS A 260 11.29 19.29 -1.48
C LYS A 260 9.97 18.53 -1.46
N SER A 261 8.92 19.16 -2.00
CA SER A 261 7.59 18.54 -2.16
C SER A 261 7.44 18.00 -3.58
N TYR A 262 7.16 16.70 -3.69
CA TYR A 262 6.98 15.99 -4.97
C TYR A 262 5.52 15.62 -5.21
N PRO A 263 5.09 15.53 -6.48
CA PRO A 263 3.72 15.14 -6.81
C PRO A 263 3.49 13.63 -6.74
N LYS A 264 4.55 12.81 -6.88
CA LYS A 264 4.46 11.35 -6.96
C LYS A 264 5.67 10.67 -6.34
N PHE A 265 5.41 9.53 -5.70
CA PHE A 265 6.42 8.65 -5.12
C PHE A 265 6.09 7.18 -5.42
N CYS A 266 7.09 6.42 -5.84
CA CYS A 266 6.95 4.99 -6.08
C CYS A 266 7.83 4.22 -5.10
N THR A 267 7.23 3.27 -4.39
CA THR A 267 7.92 2.38 -3.45
C THR A 267 7.18 1.06 -3.33
N ARG A 268 7.89 -0.04 -3.10
CA ARG A 268 7.33 -1.38 -2.91
C ARG A 268 6.29 -1.82 -3.96
N GLY A 269 6.46 -1.36 -5.22
CA GLY A 269 5.52 -1.64 -6.30
C GLY A 269 4.26 -0.77 -6.32
N TYR A 270 4.10 0.16 -5.38
CA TYR A 270 3.02 1.14 -5.30
C TYR A 270 3.42 2.50 -5.87
N ALA A 271 2.46 3.23 -6.37
CA ALA A 271 2.64 4.60 -6.81
C ALA A 271 1.70 5.52 -6.04
N PHE A 272 2.25 6.25 -5.10
CA PHE A 272 1.52 7.24 -4.32
C PHE A 272 1.50 8.59 -5.04
N THR A 273 0.38 9.30 -4.97
CA THR A 273 0.24 10.66 -5.48
C THR A 273 -0.34 11.57 -4.41
N ARG A 274 0.04 12.84 -4.42
CA ARG A 274 -0.62 13.82 -3.54
C ARG A 274 -2.07 14.02 -3.98
N LYS A 275 -2.95 14.29 -3.04
CA LYS A 275 -4.38 14.60 -3.29
C LYS A 275 -4.52 15.72 -4.33
N GLY A 276 -5.35 15.51 -5.35
CA GLY A 276 -5.61 16.49 -6.40
C GLY A 276 -4.55 16.58 -7.51
N HIS A 277 -3.51 15.76 -7.49
CA HIS A 277 -2.52 15.71 -8.57
C HIS A 277 -3.09 15.07 -9.84
N SER A 278 -3.87 14.02 -9.71
CA SER A 278 -4.51 13.33 -10.84
C SER A 278 -6.03 13.52 -10.79
N LYS A 279 -6.64 13.73 -11.95
CA LYS A 279 -8.10 13.77 -12.11
C LYS A 279 -8.72 12.38 -12.30
N THR A 280 -7.92 11.40 -12.68
CA THR A 280 -8.38 10.06 -13.11
C THR A 280 -7.97 8.94 -12.16
N THR A 281 -6.92 9.12 -11.35
CA THR A 281 -6.44 8.12 -10.39
C THR A 281 -6.46 8.67 -8.97
N TYR A 282 -6.98 7.89 -8.03
CA TYR A 282 -7.10 8.25 -6.63
C TYR A 282 -6.06 7.51 -5.78
N ASP A 283 -4.79 7.64 -6.18
CA ASP A 283 -3.64 6.96 -5.54
C ASP A 283 -3.10 7.76 -4.33
N ALA A 284 -3.93 8.62 -3.74
CA ALA A 284 -3.58 9.44 -2.59
C ALA A 284 -3.98 8.80 -1.24
N GLY A 285 -4.68 7.67 -1.27
CA GLY A 285 -5.11 6.96 -0.08
C GLY A 285 -3.96 6.19 0.54
N VAL A 286 -3.83 6.31 1.86
CA VAL A 286 -2.86 5.55 2.65
C VAL A 286 -3.53 4.90 3.84
N SER A 287 -2.98 3.77 4.28
CA SER A 287 -3.24 3.21 5.59
C SER A 287 -1.92 3.00 6.34
N SER A 288 -2.01 3.07 7.64
CA SER A 288 -0.92 2.80 8.58
C SER A 288 -1.43 1.94 9.72
N PHE A 289 -0.56 1.12 10.24
CA PHE A 289 -0.84 0.29 11.41
C PHE A 289 -0.12 0.88 12.62
N SER A 290 -0.84 0.97 13.75
CA SER A 290 -0.25 1.31 15.04
C SER A 290 -0.86 0.38 16.10
N GLY A 291 -0.07 -0.60 16.56
CA GLY A 291 -0.59 -1.70 17.34
C GLY A 291 -1.63 -2.51 16.57
N ASP A 292 -2.80 -2.69 17.13
CA ASP A 292 -3.93 -3.41 16.51
C ASP A 292 -4.83 -2.48 15.66
N ASP A 293 -4.61 -1.18 15.71
CA ASP A 293 -5.43 -0.19 15.02
C ASP A 293 -4.92 0.12 13.61
N VAL A 294 -5.87 0.26 12.67
CA VAL A 294 -5.61 0.67 11.28
C VAL A 294 -6.09 2.11 11.08
N TYR A 295 -5.18 2.97 10.72
CA TYR A 295 -5.46 4.37 10.40
C TYR A 295 -5.56 4.55 8.89
N TYR A 296 -6.55 5.33 8.45
CA TYR A 296 -6.77 5.65 7.04
C TYR A 296 -6.60 7.13 6.80
N GLY A 297 -5.91 7.51 5.75
CA GLY A 297 -5.62 8.91 5.45
C GLY A 297 -5.49 9.23 3.98
N ASN A 298 -5.32 10.52 3.72
CA ASN A 298 -5.02 11.07 2.40
C ASN A 298 -3.70 11.82 2.42
N ILE A 299 -2.85 11.54 1.46
CA ILE A 299 -1.59 12.25 1.25
C ILE A 299 -1.90 13.67 0.75
N LYS A 300 -1.52 14.67 1.55
CA LYS A 300 -1.51 16.08 1.14
C LYS A 300 -0.23 16.42 0.40
N GLU A 301 0.91 16.02 0.95
CA GLU A 301 2.22 16.30 0.41
C GLU A 301 3.14 15.09 0.53
N ILE A 302 4.05 14.97 -0.41
CA ILE A 302 5.13 13.98 -0.41
C ILE A 302 6.43 14.75 -0.28
N LEU A 303 7.09 14.60 0.86
CA LEU A 303 8.25 15.42 1.24
C LEU A 303 9.52 14.58 1.21
N GLU A 304 10.53 15.05 0.47
CA GLU A 304 11.91 14.59 0.62
C GLU A 304 12.57 15.38 1.73
N ILE A 305 12.91 14.70 2.80
CA ILE A 305 13.55 15.24 3.97
C ILE A 305 15.05 14.99 3.85
N GLN A 306 15.84 16.03 4.06
CA GLN A 306 17.31 15.98 4.04
C GLN A 306 17.83 16.54 5.37
N PHE A 307 18.90 15.94 5.88
CA PHE A 307 19.55 16.36 7.10
C PHE A 307 20.85 17.14 6.76
N PRO A 308 21.23 18.09 7.61
CA PRO A 308 22.48 18.81 7.45
C PRO A 308 23.66 17.95 7.92
N GLY A 309 24.62 17.68 7.06
CA GLY A 309 25.83 16.93 7.42
C GLY A 309 26.54 16.31 6.22
N MET A 310 27.59 15.55 6.49
CA MET A 310 28.44 14.93 5.46
C MET A 310 27.97 13.53 5.04
N VAL A 311 27.21 12.84 5.90
CA VAL A 311 26.62 11.53 5.58
C VAL A 311 25.54 11.69 4.52
N GLY A 312 24.81 12.83 4.57
CA GLY A 312 23.77 13.17 3.61
C GLY A 312 22.52 12.34 3.80
N LEU A 313 22.09 12.19 5.05
CA LEU A 313 20.88 11.44 5.40
C LEU A 313 19.65 12.03 4.70
N ARG A 314 18.84 11.15 4.12
CA ARG A 314 17.59 11.53 3.47
C ARG A 314 16.54 10.44 3.60
N CYS A 315 15.27 10.84 3.73
CA CYS A 315 14.13 9.95 3.72
C CYS A 315 12.93 10.61 3.06
N VAL A 316 11.91 9.83 2.77
CA VAL A 316 10.65 10.33 2.20
C VAL A 316 9.54 10.15 3.22
N VAL A 317 8.81 11.24 3.47
CA VAL A 317 7.72 11.30 4.43
C VAL A 317 6.47 11.83 3.73
N PHE A 318 5.33 11.22 4.02
CA PHE A 318 4.03 11.75 3.60
C PHE A 318 3.45 12.60 4.71
N TYR A 319 2.98 13.78 4.36
CA TYR A 319 2.15 14.62 5.21
C TYR A 319 0.69 14.32 4.89
N CYS A 320 -0.05 13.78 5.86
CA CYS A 320 -1.37 13.20 5.65
C CYS A 320 -2.46 13.89 6.46
N ASP A 321 -3.69 13.85 5.94
CA ASP A 321 -4.92 14.06 6.70
C ASP A 321 -5.45 12.69 7.11
N TRP A 322 -5.52 12.42 8.39
CA TRP A 322 -6.06 11.17 8.94
C TRP A 322 -7.53 11.27 9.27
N TYR A 323 -8.26 10.18 9.05
CA TYR A 323 -9.68 10.08 9.35
C TYR A 323 -9.92 9.48 10.75
N ASP A 324 -11.07 9.84 11.33
CA ASP A 324 -11.54 9.27 12.60
C ASP A 324 -11.71 7.75 12.45
N THR A 325 -11.03 6.98 13.31
CA THR A 325 -11.04 5.51 13.31
C THR A 325 -12.09 4.91 14.23
N THR A 326 -12.88 5.73 14.95
CA THR A 326 -13.90 5.27 15.88
C THR A 326 -14.89 4.34 15.15
N PRO A 327 -15.07 3.10 15.64
CA PRO A 327 -16.01 2.15 15.05
C PRO A 327 -17.43 2.74 14.94
N ASP A 328 -18.13 2.45 13.84
CA ASP A 328 -19.48 2.88 13.49
C ASP A 328 -19.69 4.41 13.37
N ARG A 329 -18.76 5.22 13.84
CA ARG A 329 -18.79 6.68 13.77
C ARG A 329 -17.89 7.24 12.69
N GLY A 330 -16.64 6.81 12.66
CA GLY A 330 -15.62 7.23 11.70
C GLY A 330 -15.34 6.17 10.65
N VAL A 331 -15.29 4.91 11.05
CA VAL A 331 -15.04 3.76 10.18
C VAL A 331 -16.21 2.78 10.29
N LYS A 332 -16.64 2.27 9.14
CA LYS A 332 -17.62 1.19 9.05
C LYS A 332 -17.09 0.10 8.14
N ILE A 333 -17.27 -1.14 8.56
CA ILE A 333 -16.98 -2.32 7.76
C ILE A 333 -18.32 -2.93 7.38
N ASP A 334 -18.57 -3.10 6.09
CA ASP A 334 -19.80 -3.73 5.63
C ASP A 334 -19.72 -5.27 5.73
N ALA A 335 -20.85 -5.94 5.47
CA ALA A 335 -20.93 -7.40 5.48
C ALA A 335 -20.01 -8.09 4.45
N PHE A 336 -19.46 -7.33 3.52
CA PHE A 336 -18.56 -7.80 2.46
C PHE A 336 -17.08 -7.54 2.79
N GLY A 337 -16.79 -6.95 3.96
CA GLY A 337 -15.44 -6.60 4.39
C GLY A 337 -14.88 -5.35 3.73
N VAL A 338 -15.74 -4.50 3.15
CA VAL A 338 -15.33 -3.20 2.60
C VAL A 338 -15.33 -2.17 3.72
N THR A 339 -14.18 -1.55 3.91
CA THR A 339 -14.01 -0.49 4.90
C THR A 339 -14.38 0.86 4.30
N SER A 340 -15.31 1.55 4.94
CA SER A 340 -15.74 2.91 4.59
C SER A 340 -15.33 3.88 5.69
N VAL A 341 -14.75 5.03 5.30
CA VAL A 341 -14.35 6.09 6.24
C VAL A 341 -15.20 7.34 6.03
N HIS A 342 -15.55 8.02 7.11
CA HIS A 342 -16.35 9.25 7.06
C HIS A 342 -15.47 10.42 6.58
N SER A 343 -15.66 10.87 5.33
CA SER A 343 -14.81 11.83 4.64
C SER A 343 -14.64 13.21 5.33
N ARG A 344 -15.59 13.62 6.15
CA ARG A 344 -15.58 14.92 6.86
C ARG A 344 -15.03 14.83 8.29
N ARG A 345 -14.91 13.62 8.86
CA ARG A 345 -14.41 13.43 10.21
C ARG A 345 -12.94 13.11 10.17
N LYS A 346 -12.13 14.01 10.71
CA LYS A 346 -10.69 13.85 10.83
C LYS A 346 -10.33 13.66 12.28
N LEU A 347 -9.21 13.00 12.53
CA LEU A 347 -8.60 12.96 13.85
C LEU A 347 -8.22 14.39 14.27
N GLN A 348 -8.47 14.75 15.51
CA GLN A 348 -8.13 16.08 16.06
C GLN A 348 -6.69 16.14 16.54
N TYR A 349 -6.22 15.03 17.15
CA TYR A 349 -4.87 14.89 17.67
C TYR A 349 -4.22 13.68 17.01
N TYR A 350 -3.27 13.94 16.15
CA TYR A 350 -2.57 12.89 15.42
C TYR A 350 -1.22 13.39 14.91
N ASP A 351 -0.31 12.46 14.71
CA ASP A 351 0.91 12.75 13.96
C ASP A 351 0.57 12.80 12.46
N PRO A 352 0.77 13.94 11.78
CA PRO A 352 0.44 14.06 10.37
C PRO A 352 1.39 13.31 9.46
N PHE A 353 2.51 12.82 9.97
CA PHE A 353 3.59 12.25 9.19
C PHE A 353 3.52 10.73 9.14
N ILE A 354 3.94 10.15 8.01
CA ILE A 354 4.21 8.72 7.87
C ILE A 354 5.39 8.52 6.92
N LEU A 355 6.33 7.65 7.28
CA LEU A 355 7.41 7.24 6.38
C LEU A 355 6.85 6.56 5.13
N GLY A 356 7.33 6.97 3.97
CA GLY A 356 6.89 6.38 2.69
C GLY A 356 7.12 4.88 2.59
N SER A 357 8.11 4.34 3.34
CA SER A 357 8.39 2.91 3.44
C SER A 357 7.41 2.14 4.33
N GLN A 358 6.70 2.81 5.23
CA GLN A 358 5.73 2.21 6.17
C GLN A 358 4.28 2.34 5.70
N ALA A 359 4.01 3.20 4.70
CA ALA A 359 2.67 3.46 4.20
C ALA A 359 2.18 2.35 3.27
N ASP A 360 0.97 1.86 3.49
CA ASP A 360 0.28 0.99 2.55
C ASP A 360 -0.74 1.78 1.72
N GLN A 361 -0.84 1.43 0.43
CA GLN A 361 -1.74 2.11 -0.48
C GLN A 361 -3.16 1.55 -0.37
N VAL A 362 -4.13 2.45 -0.18
CA VAL A 362 -5.56 2.10 -0.24
C VAL A 362 -6.22 2.76 -1.43
N CYS A 363 -7.02 1.95 -2.15
CA CYS A 363 -7.83 2.48 -3.24
C CYS A 363 -9.03 3.24 -2.65
N GLN A 364 -9.13 4.52 -2.99
CA GLN A 364 -10.26 5.34 -2.57
C GLN A 364 -11.28 5.45 -3.70
N SER A 365 -12.55 5.14 -3.41
CA SER A 365 -13.67 5.62 -4.21
C SER A 365 -14.41 6.71 -3.42
N ILE A 366 -14.57 7.85 -4.04
CA ILE A 366 -15.34 8.94 -3.45
C ILE A 366 -16.82 8.64 -3.71
N HIS A 367 -17.49 8.09 -2.73
CA HIS A 367 -18.95 8.08 -2.72
C HIS A 367 -19.41 9.33 -1.96
N ASN A 368 -20.01 10.27 -2.67
CA ASN A 368 -20.82 11.30 -2.03
C ASN A 368 -22.06 10.58 -1.48
N PHE A 369 -22.08 10.26 -0.21
CA PHE A 369 -23.30 9.91 0.47
C PHE A 369 -24.22 11.13 0.44
N LEU A 370 -25.21 11.10 -0.45
CA LEU A 370 -26.37 11.94 -0.29
C LEU A 370 -27.05 11.48 1.02
N PRO A 371 -27.40 12.38 1.93
CA PRO A 371 -28.19 12.01 3.11
C PRO A 371 -29.57 11.54 2.62
N ILE A 372 -29.95 10.34 3.03
CA ILE A 372 -31.35 9.89 2.98
C ILE A 372 -32.10 10.59 4.09
#